data_030a368fb253a423eb961980edee1475
#
_entry.id   030a368fb253a423eb961980edee1475
#
_cell.length_a   1.000
_cell.length_b   1.000
_cell.length_c   1.000
_cell.angle_alpha   90.00
_cell.angle_beta   90.00
_cell.angle_gamma   90.00
#
_symmetry.space_group_name_H-M   'P 1'
#
loop_
_entity.id
_entity.type
_entity.pdbx_description
1 polymer ?
#
loop_
_entity_poly.entity_id
_entity_poly.type
_entity_poly.pdbx_seq_one_letter_code
_entity_poly.pdbx_strand_id
1 'polypeptide(L)'
;MAICMAVPPTHWRICPTPADFRAAAKAGTLKPNDDTDQNPSYASAAGGVISTADDLATWISTLVGGKVLNADNQRQWFESVELEDPSKPYGQKYGYGIAQMSFGSNRLYFHGGEMPGYNSFIGYDPINDVTLIVWANLALSVDGQLAVNCIMLKMLDKIYVESPLKQRQ
;
A
#
# COMPACT_ATOMS: atom_id res chain seq x y z
N MET A 1 -13.54 4.50 1.59
CA MET A 1 -13.62 3.87 2.92
C MET A 1 -12.56 4.56 3.77
N ALA A 2 -12.96 5.43 4.68
CA ALA A 2 -12.02 6.07 5.60
C ALA A 2 -11.65 5.00 6.62
N ILE A 3 -10.43 4.51 6.54
CA ILE A 3 -9.94 3.55 7.51
C ILE A 3 -9.41 4.35 8.69
N CYS A 4 -10.28 4.58 9.67
CA CYS A 4 -9.87 4.90 11.03
C CYS A 4 -9.47 3.57 11.68
N MET A 5 -8.33 2.99 11.27
CA MET A 5 -7.87 1.75 11.87
C MET A 5 -7.02 2.04 13.07
N ALA A 6 -7.35 1.33 14.14
CA ALA A 6 -6.61 1.22 15.40
C ALA A 6 -6.55 2.48 16.28
N VAL A 7 -7.68 3.18 16.40
CA VAL A 7 -7.91 4.02 17.58
C VAL A 7 -8.73 3.20 18.56
N PRO A 8 -8.39 3.19 19.87
CA PRO A 8 -9.21 2.49 20.88
C PRO A 8 -10.69 2.89 20.80
N PRO A 9 -11.62 2.03 21.18
CA PRO A 9 -13.08 2.27 21.01
C PRO A 9 -13.58 3.59 21.57
N THR A 10 -12.86 4.19 22.50
CA THR A 10 -13.20 5.47 23.12
C THR A 10 -12.98 6.69 22.22
N HIS A 11 -12.22 6.56 21.11
CA HIS A 11 -11.91 7.66 20.20
C HIS A 11 -12.72 7.63 18.88
N TRP A 12 -13.52 6.60 18.64
CA TRP A 12 -14.37 6.48 17.44
C TRP A 12 -15.40 7.61 17.29
N ARG A 13 -15.66 8.34 18.37
CA ARG A 13 -16.64 9.43 18.38
C ARG A 13 -16.12 10.76 17.82
N ILE A 14 -14.84 10.83 17.46
CA ILE A 14 -14.18 12.09 17.05
C ILE A 14 -13.66 12.02 15.61
N CYS A 15 -13.84 10.90 14.90
CA CYS A 15 -13.54 10.90 13.46
C CYS A 15 -14.60 11.75 12.73
N PRO A 16 -14.25 12.90 12.19
CA PRO A 16 -15.18 13.68 11.38
C PRO A 16 -15.65 12.83 10.20
N THR A 17 -16.87 13.08 9.73
CA THR A 17 -17.34 12.45 8.49
C THR A 17 -16.40 12.81 7.35
N PRO A 18 -16.31 12.01 6.27
CA PRO A 18 -15.46 12.33 5.14
C PRO A 18 -15.72 13.73 4.55
N ALA A 19 -16.95 14.23 4.61
CA ALA A 19 -17.29 15.57 4.15
C ALA A 19 -16.74 16.65 5.08
N ASP A 20 -16.90 16.47 6.42
CA ASP A 20 -16.38 17.41 7.42
C ASP A 20 -14.86 17.45 7.42
N PHE A 21 -14.22 16.30 7.24
CA PHE A 21 -12.77 16.18 7.12
C PHE A 21 -12.23 16.96 5.93
N ARG A 22 -12.84 16.82 4.74
CA ARG A 22 -12.43 17.55 3.54
C ARG A 22 -12.64 19.05 3.68
N ALA A 23 -13.77 19.47 4.25
CA ALA A 23 -14.04 20.89 4.48
C ALA A 23 -13.02 21.51 5.43
N ALA A 24 -12.73 20.84 6.55
CA ALA A 24 -11.76 21.27 7.54
C ALA A 24 -10.32 21.31 6.97
N ALA A 25 -9.95 20.31 6.16
CA ALA A 25 -8.65 20.25 5.50
C ALA A 25 -8.47 21.40 4.50
N LYS A 26 -9.49 21.69 3.66
CA LYS A 26 -9.48 22.81 2.71
C LYS A 26 -9.46 24.16 3.40
N ALA A 27 -10.14 24.29 4.52
CA ALA A 27 -10.13 25.50 5.34
C ALA A 27 -8.83 25.71 6.14
N GLY A 28 -7.92 24.72 6.15
CA GLY A 28 -6.71 24.77 6.96
C GLY A 28 -6.95 24.69 8.48
N THR A 29 -8.17 24.29 8.88
CA THR A 29 -8.57 24.15 10.29
C THR A 29 -8.33 22.74 10.83
N LEU A 30 -8.15 21.75 9.93
CA LEU A 30 -7.75 20.40 10.31
C LEU A 30 -6.25 20.40 10.58
N LYS A 31 -5.90 20.05 11.80
CA LYS A 31 -4.51 19.79 12.18
C LYS A 31 -4.31 18.28 12.27
N PRO A 32 -3.28 17.70 11.63
CA PRO A 32 -2.91 16.32 11.86
C PRO A 32 -2.61 16.08 13.34
N ASN A 33 -2.96 14.89 13.82
CA ASN A 33 -2.48 14.45 15.13
C ASN A 33 -0.96 14.20 15.02
N ASP A 34 -0.26 14.48 16.11
CA ASP A 34 1.12 14.07 16.25
C ASP A 34 1.13 12.67 16.89
N ASP A 35 1.48 11.67 16.09
CA ASP A 35 1.52 10.27 16.47
C ASP A 35 2.98 9.77 16.66
N THR A 36 3.95 10.70 16.83
CA THR A 36 5.38 10.38 16.95
C THR A 36 5.68 9.43 18.11
N ASP A 37 4.98 9.59 19.23
CA ASP A 37 5.19 8.78 20.45
C ASP A 37 4.29 7.54 20.53
N GLN A 38 3.56 7.20 19.45
CA GLN A 38 2.75 5.99 19.41
C GLN A 38 3.63 4.74 19.51
N ASN A 39 3.24 3.83 20.40
CA ASN A 39 3.93 2.56 20.52
C ASN A 39 3.44 1.58 19.42
N PRO A 40 4.28 1.22 18.43
CA PRO A 40 3.87 0.37 17.32
C PRO A 40 3.79 -1.12 17.67
N SER A 41 4.08 -1.53 18.90
CA SER A 41 4.13 -2.94 19.30
C SER A 41 2.81 -3.68 19.11
N TYR A 42 1.68 -2.97 19.08
CA TYR A 42 0.38 -3.58 18.81
C TYR A 42 0.27 -4.20 17.42
N ALA A 43 1.08 -3.75 16.47
CA ALA A 43 1.05 -4.27 15.10
C ALA A 43 1.51 -5.72 15.02
N SER A 44 2.39 -6.17 15.94
CA SER A 44 2.81 -7.57 16.05
C SER A 44 3.18 -8.16 14.67
N ALA A 45 2.68 -9.36 14.36
CA ALA A 45 2.90 -10.03 13.08
C ALA A 45 2.20 -9.34 11.88
N ALA A 46 1.26 -8.44 12.13
CA ALA A 46 0.54 -7.73 11.08
C ALA A 46 1.31 -6.54 10.50
N GLY A 47 2.35 -6.03 11.19
CA GLY A 47 3.07 -4.85 10.70
C GLY A 47 4.26 -4.42 11.58
N GLY A 48 4.76 -5.29 12.47
CA GLY A 48 5.84 -4.99 13.41
C GLY A 48 7.25 -5.08 12.83
N VAL A 49 7.42 -5.23 11.52
CA VAL A 49 8.75 -5.31 10.91
C VAL A 49 9.35 -3.92 10.78
N ILE A 50 10.60 -3.77 11.21
CA ILE A 50 11.42 -2.58 11.00
C ILE A 50 12.40 -2.89 9.87
N SER A 51 12.46 -2.03 8.86
CA SER A 51 13.28 -2.26 7.67
C SER A 51 13.77 -0.95 7.05
N THR A 52 14.62 -1.08 6.04
CA THR A 52 15.05 0.01 5.16
C THR A 52 14.40 -0.12 3.78
N ALA A 53 14.45 0.94 2.95
CA ALA A 53 13.95 0.86 1.58
C ALA A 53 14.73 -0.18 0.75
N ASP A 54 16.04 -0.25 0.92
CA ASP A 54 16.89 -1.19 0.19
C ASP A 54 16.61 -2.64 0.58
N ASP A 55 16.41 -2.91 1.87
CA ASP A 55 16.04 -4.25 2.33
C ASP A 55 14.66 -4.66 1.82
N LEU A 56 13.69 -3.74 1.81
CA LEU A 56 12.36 -3.99 1.28
C LEU A 56 12.38 -4.20 -0.24
N ALA A 57 13.22 -3.46 -0.98
CA ALA A 57 13.40 -3.67 -2.41
C ALA A 57 13.99 -5.07 -2.70
N THR A 58 14.99 -5.46 -1.93
CA THR A 58 15.57 -6.80 -1.99
C THR A 58 14.54 -7.86 -1.63
N TRP A 59 13.79 -7.67 -0.55
CA TRP A 59 12.78 -8.60 -0.09
C TRP A 59 11.69 -8.84 -1.14
N ILE A 60 11.03 -7.78 -1.62
CA ILE A 60 9.91 -7.93 -2.55
C ILE A 60 10.34 -8.54 -3.89
N SER A 61 11.49 -8.12 -4.42
CA SER A 61 12.02 -8.66 -5.68
C SER A 61 12.44 -10.13 -5.55
N THR A 62 13.02 -10.54 -4.43
CA THR A 62 13.40 -11.94 -4.19
C THR A 62 12.18 -12.83 -3.91
N LEU A 63 11.20 -12.34 -3.17
CA LEU A 63 9.97 -13.07 -2.88
C LEU A 63 9.16 -13.32 -4.16
N VAL A 64 8.88 -12.27 -4.93
CA VAL A 64 8.15 -12.38 -6.20
C VAL A 64 8.98 -13.11 -7.25
N GLY A 65 10.30 -12.95 -7.23
CA GLY A 65 11.24 -13.66 -8.11
C GLY A 65 11.47 -15.13 -7.78
N GLY A 66 10.76 -15.70 -6.80
CA GLY A 66 10.81 -17.12 -6.46
C GLY A 66 12.10 -17.59 -5.78
N LYS A 67 12.79 -16.69 -5.09
CA LYS A 67 14.07 -17.01 -4.41
C LYS A 67 13.90 -17.27 -2.90
N VAL A 68 12.69 -17.09 -2.35
CA VAL A 68 12.41 -17.24 -0.92
C VAL A 68 11.68 -18.55 -0.61
N LEU A 69 10.70 -18.91 -1.43
CA LEU A 69 9.90 -20.10 -1.28
C LEU A 69 10.42 -21.21 -2.20
N ASN A 70 10.20 -22.47 -1.84
CA ASN A 70 10.40 -23.58 -2.77
C ASN A 70 9.37 -23.51 -3.92
N ALA A 71 9.59 -24.23 -5.00
CA ALA A 71 8.77 -24.14 -6.22
C ALA A 71 7.28 -24.42 -5.98
N ASP A 72 6.94 -25.41 -5.13
CA ASP A 72 5.55 -25.75 -4.84
C ASP A 72 4.87 -24.67 -4.00
N ASN A 73 5.53 -24.16 -2.97
CA ASN A 73 5.01 -23.08 -2.15
C ASN A 73 4.91 -21.78 -2.93
N GLN A 74 5.87 -21.49 -3.82
CA GLN A 74 5.83 -20.32 -4.70
C GLN A 74 4.61 -20.37 -5.63
N ARG A 75 4.34 -21.53 -6.21
CA ARG A 75 3.16 -21.73 -7.04
C ARG A 75 1.88 -21.50 -6.24
N GLN A 76 1.73 -22.15 -5.08
CA GLN A 76 0.57 -21.99 -4.20
C GLN A 76 0.39 -20.55 -3.76
N TRP A 77 1.48 -19.84 -3.49
CA TRP A 77 1.46 -18.43 -3.11
C TRP A 77 0.90 -17.54 -4.23
N PHE A 78 1.31 -17.75 -5.48
CA PHE A 78 0.74 -17.04 -6.63
C PHE A 78 -0.72 -17.44 -6.91
N GLU A 79 -1.04 -18.71 -6.80
CA GLU A 79 -2.41 -19.23 -7.00
C GLU A 79 -3.38 -18.74 -5.93
N SER A 80 -2.89 -18.34 -4.76
CA SER A 80 -3.72 -17.77 -3.69
C SER A 80 -4.26 -16.35 -4.01
N VAL A 81 -3.72 -15.70 -5.05
CA VAL A 81 -4.09 -14.31 -5.38
C VAL A 81 -5.38 -14.27 -6.17
N GLU A 82 -6.48 -14.05 -5.46
CA GLU A 82 -7.85 -14.01 -5.99
C GLU A 82 -8.49 -12.63 -5.76
N LEU A 83 -9.60 -12.37 -6.43
CA LEU A 83 -10.35 -11.12 -6.23
C LEU A 83 -10.85 -11.02 -4.79
N GLU A 84 -10.54 -9.92 -4.11
CA GLU A 84 -11.08 -9.64 -2.76
C GLU A 84 -12.61 -9.53 -2.77
N ASP A 85 -13.15 -8.98 -3.84
CA ASP A 85 -14.59 -8.84 -4.06
C ASP A 85 -14.94 -9.43 -5.43
N PRO A 86 -15.50 -10.66 -5.47
CA PRO A 86 -15.87 -11.31 -6.74
C PRO A 86 -16.87 -10.51 -7.59
N SER A 87 -17.63 -9.58 -6.98
CA SER A 87 -18.55 -8.70 -7.70
C SER A 87 -17.85 -7.59 -8.48
N LYS A 88 -16.55 -7.38 -8.24
CA LYS A 88 -15.72 -6.35 -8.87
C LYS A 88 -14.63 -6.97 -9.74
N PRO A 89 -14.91 -7.37 -10.98
CA PRO A 89 -13.97 -8.12 -11.82
C PRO A 89 -12.66 -7.39 -12.14
N TYR A 90 -12.62 -6.07 -11.95
CA TYR A 90 -11.42 -5.23 -12.08
C TYR A 90 -10.86 -4.75 -10.74
N GLY A 91 -11.33 -5.35 -9.64
CA GLY A 91 -10.90 -5.03 -8.29
C GLY A 91 -9.48 -5.51 -7.98
N GLN A 92 -9.02 -5.11 -6.81
CA GLN A 92 -7.77 -5.61 -6.25
C GLN A 92 -7.88 -7.11 -6.01
N LYS A 93 -6.79 -7.82 -6.25
CA LYS A 93 -6.61 -9.21 -5.87
C LYS A 93 -5.73 -9.28 -4.63
N TYR A 94 -6.00 -10.26 -3.77
CA TYR A 94 -5.20 -10.50 -2.58
C TYR A 94 -5.01 -12.00 -2.34
N GLY A 95 -3.87 -12.37 -1.81
CA GLY A 95 -3.52 -13.75 -1.49
C GLY A 95 -2.84 -13.87 -0.12
N TYR A 96 -1.93 -14.80 0.03
CA TYR A 96 -1.18 -14.99 1.27
C TYR A 96 -0.17 -13.85 1.50
N GLY A 97 -0.66 -12.73 2.07
CA GLY A 97 0.15 -11.56 2.41
C GLY A 97 0.67 -10.76 1.21
N ILE A 98 0.01 -10.85 0.07
CA ILE A 98 0.37 -10.08 -1.12
C ILE A 98 -0.88 -9.65 -1.89
N ALA A 99 -0.89 -8.43 -2.35
CA ALA A 99 -1.88 -7.92 -3.26
C ALA A 99 -1.34 -7.90 -4.70
N GLN A 100 -2.22 -7.94 -5.67
CA GLN A 100 -1.90 -7.77 -7.08
C GLN A 100 -2.83 -6.73 -7.70
N MET A 101 -2.24 -5.82 -8.46
CA MET A 101 -2.98 -4.93 -9.37
C MET A 101 -2.42 -5.05 -10.79
N SER A 102 -3.28 -4.77 -11.75
CA SER A 102 -2.88 -4.65 -13.16
C SER A 102 -2.81 -3.17 -13.54
N PHE A 103 -1.77 -2.80 -14.25
CA PHE A 103 -1.58 -1.46 -14.80
C PHE A 103 -1.26 -1.59 -16.30
N GLY A 104 -2.28 -1.47 -17.13
CA GLY A 104 -2.19 -1.87 -18.53
C GLY A 104 -1.94 -3.37 -18.68
N SER A 105 -0.86 -3.74 -19.39
CA SER A 105 -0.40 -5.13 -19.52
C SER A 105 0.49 -5.59 -18.37
N ASN A 106 0.89 -4.68 -17.48
CA ASN A 106 1.83 -4.95 -16.41
C ASN A 106 1.12 -5.48 -15.16
N ARG A 107 1.83 -6.24 -14.35
CA ARG A 107 1.36 -6.77 -13.07
C ARG A 107 2.27 -6.30 -11.97
N LEU A 108 1.70 -5.63 -11.00
CA LEU A 108 2.41 -5.20 -9.81
C LEU A 108 1.95 -6.05 -8.62
N TYR A 109 2.89 -6.76 -8.02
CA TYR A 109 2.70 -7.43 -6.73
C TYR A 109 3.10 -6.46 -5.64
N PHE A 110 2.22 -6.26 -4.64
CA PHE A 110 2.46 -5.22 -3.66
C PHE A 110 1.84 -5.54 -2.30
N HIS A 111 2.26 -4.80 -1.30
CA HIS A 111 1.57 -4.70 -0.03
C HIS A 111 1.63 -3.25 0.48
N GLY A 112 0.58 -2.84 1.17
CA GLY A 112 0.53 -1.56 1.86
C GLY A 112 0.64 -1.74 3.37
N GLY A 113 0.94 -0.67 4.06
CA GLY A 113 0.92 -0.62 5.51
C GLY A 113 0.33 0.69 6.00
N GLU A 114 -0.45 0.62 7.08
CA GLU A 114 -1.07 1.76 7.73
C GLU A 114 -0.80 1.70 9.23
N MET A 115 -0.16 2.73 9.72
CA MET A 115 0.05 2.99 11.13
C MET A 115 -0.49 4.39 11.46
N PRO A 116 -0.85 4.69 12.71
CA PRO A 116 -1.23 6.06 13.06
C PRO A 116 -0.19 7.06 12.58
N GLY A 117 -0.62 8.03 11.76
CA GLY A 117 0.25 9.05 11.18
C GLY A 117 1.12 8.62 9.98
N TYR A 118 1.17 7.33 9.64
CA TYR A 118 2.07 6.82 8.61
C TYR A 118 1.37 5.88 7.64
N ASN A 119 1.78 5.95 6.37
CA ASN A 119 1.43 4.97 5.35
C ASN A 119 2.66 4.45 4.65
N SER A 120 2.58 3.23 4.15
CA SER A 120 3.62 2.62 3.33
C SER A 120 3.04 1.88 2.14
N PHE A 121 3.82 1.81 1.10
CA PHE A 121 3.58 0.97 -0.07
C PHE A 121 4.90 0.37 -0.51
N ILE A 122 4.89 -0.91 -0.83
CA ILE A 122 5.98 -1.64 -1.44
C ILE A 122 5.43 -2.47 -2.58
N GLY A 123 5.96 -2.34 -3.78
CA GLY A 123 5.52 -3.08 -4.96
C GLY A 123 6.65 -3.45 -5.89
N TYR A 124 6.46 -4.53 -6.62
CA TYR A 124 7.39 -5.02 -7.61
C TYR A 124 6.67 -5.54 -8.86
N ASP A 125 7.13 -5.07 -10.01
CA ASP A 125 6.76 -5.56 -11.33
C ASP A 125 7.86 -6.48 -11.86
N PRO A 126 7.65 -7.80 -11.89
CA PRO A 126 8.68 -8.75 -12.34
C PRO A 126 8.90 -8.73 -13.86
N ILE A 127 7.99 -8.15 -14.65
CA ILE A 127 8.12 -8.08 -16.11
C ILE A 127 9.13 -7.01 -16.48
N ASN A 128 9.05 -5.84 -15.84
CA ASN A 128 9.87 -4.69 -16.13
C ASN A 128 11.03 -4.51 -15.14
N ASP A 129 11.14 -5.35 -14.12
CA ASP A 129 12.12 -5.26 -13.04
C ASP A 129 12.08 -3.89 -12.35
N VAL A 130 10.84 -3.46 -12.01
CA VAL A 130 10.60 -2.17 -11.35
C VAL A 130 10.16 -2.40 -9.93
N THR A 131 10.90 -1.86 -8.99
CA THR A 131 10.50 -1.78 -7.59
C THR A 131 10.05 -0.36 -7.25
N LEU A 132 8.91 -0.25 -6.58
CA LEU A 132 8.36 0.99 -6.10
C LEU A 132 8.13 0.92 -4.59
N ILE A 133 8.78 1.82 -3.85
CA ILE A 133 8.59 1.97 -2.42
C ILE A 133 8.21 3.41 -2.14
N VAL A 134 7.11 3.58 -1.41
CA VAL A 134 6.61 4.90 -1.02
C VAL A 134 6.26 4.89 0.45
N TRP A 135 6.79 5.85 1.19
CA TRP A 135 6.45 6.09 2.58
C TRP A 135 5.97 7.51 2.77
N ALA A 136 4.98 7.69 3.61
CA ALA A 136 4.47 8.98 4.02
C ALA A 136 4.26 9.01 5.53
N ASN A 137 4.66 10.13 6.13
CA ASN A 137 4.35 10.48 7.52
C ASN A 137 3.07 11.33 7.62
N LEU A 138 2.19 11.17 6.66
CA LEU A 138 0.86 11.75 6.62
C LEU A 138 -0.12 10.67 6.17
N ALA A 139 -1.08 10.33 7.01
CA ALA A 139 -2.03 9.27 6.71
C ALA A 139 -2.96 9.65 5.56
N LEU A 140 -3.55 10.84 5.60
CA LEU A 140 -4.54 11.27 4.61
C LEU A 140 -4.16 12.59 3.97
N SER A 141 -4.37 12.68 2.66
CA SER A 141 -4.32 13.94 1.92
C SER A 141 -5.51 14.85 2.28
N VAL A 142 -5.46 16.10 1.82
CA VAL A 142 -6.58 17.06 1.97
C VAL A 142 -7.89 16.59 1.34
N ASP A 143 -7.83 15.65 0.42
CA ASP A 143 -8.99 15.04 -0.23
C ASP A 143 -9.46 13.75 0.47
N GLY A 144 -8.88 13.41 1.62
CA GLY A 144 -9.22 12.23 2.41
C GLY A 144 -8.76 10.92 1.75
N GLN A 145 -7.78 10.98 0.84
CA GLN A 145 -7.15 9.82 0.25
C GLN A 145 -5.88 9.46 1.03
N LEU A 146 -5.52 8.19 1.06
CA LEU A 146 -4.23 7.76 1.59
C LEU A 146 -3.10 8.45 0.80
N ALA A 147 -2.23 9.18 1.51
CA ALA A 147 -1.19 9.99 0.88
C ALA A 147 -0.26 9.14 -0.01
N VAL A 148 0.09 7.95 0.45
CA VAL A 148 0.90 6.99 -0.30
C VAL A 148 0.21 6.55 -1.60
N ASN A 149 -1.10 6.26 -1.56
CA ASN A 149 -1.84 5.84 -2.76
C ASN A 149 -1.87 6.93 -3.82
N CYS A 150 -2.03 8.20 -3.41
CA CYS A 150 -1.99 9.34 -4.34
C CYS A 150 -0.62 9.45 -5.04
N ILE A 151 0.45 9.27 -4.30
CA ILE A 151 1.83 9.32 -4.83
C ILE A 151 2.07 8.12 -5.73
N MET A 152 1.78 6.92 -5.25
CA MET A 152 1.96 5.66 -5.96
C MET A 152 1.27 5.66 -7.32
N LEU A 153 -0.02 6.03 -7.39
CA LEU A 153 -0.76 6.06 -8.65
C LEU A 153 -0.15 7.04 -9.65
N LYS A 154 0.29 8.22 -9.22
CA LYS A 154 0.97 9.18 -10.09
C LYS A 154 2.31 8.67 -10.58
N MET A 155 3.07 7.95 -9.75
CA MET A 155 4.33 7.35 -10.15
C MET A 155 4.12 6.23 -11.17
N LEU A 156 3.13 5.35 -10.95
CA LEU A 156 2.78 4.28 -11.89
C LEU A 156 2.31 4.83 -13.24
N ASP A 157 1.47 5.89 -13.21
CA ASP A 157 1.03 6.56 -14.42
C ASP A 157 2.23 7.10 -15.22
N LYS A 158 3.15 7.76 -14.54
CA LYS A 158 4.36 8.29 -15.18
C LYS A 158 5.28 7.20 -15.72
N ILE A 159 5.43 6.10 -15.01
CA ILE A 159 6.30 4.97 -15.43
C ILE A 159 5.70 4.22 -16.62
N TYR A 160 4.41 3.92 -16.59
CA TYR A 160 3.80 2.99 -17.54
C TYR A 160 3.00 3.67 -18.65
N VAL A 161 2.52 4.88 -18.46
CA VAL A 161 1.69 5.61 -19.43
C VAL A 161 2.47 6.72 -20.12
N GLU A 162 3.04 7.66 -19.34
CA GLU A 162 3.76 8.81 -19.90
C GLU A 162 5.16 8.43 -20.43
N SER A 163 5.81 7.47 -19.79
CA SER A 163 7.16 7.00 -20.16
C SER A 163 7.18 5.49 -20.18
N PRO A 164 6.52 4.85 -21.16
CA PRO A 164 6.43 3.40 -21.19
C PRO A 164 7.82 2.78 -21.22
N LEU A 165 8.07 1.90 -20.26
CA LEU A 165 9.30 1.12 -20.21
C LEU A 165 9.40 0.26 -21.47
N LYS A 166 10.58 0.28 -22.11
CA LYS A 166 10.84 -0.63 -23.22
C LYS A 166 10.80 -2.05 -22.66
N GLN A 167 9.87 -2.87 -23.14
CA GLN A 167 9.88 -4.29 -22.83
C GLN A 167 11.27 -4.83 -23.19
N ARG A 168 11.92 -5.45 -22.22
CA ARG A 168 13.16 -6.18 -22.48
C ARG A 168 12.80 -7.35 -23.42
N GLN A 169 13.28 -7.29 -24.65
CA GLN A 169 13.20 -8.37 -25.62
C GLN A 169 14.09 -9.53 -25.19
#